data_f3dcb199473b258b2c95a13c8395c88c
#
_entry.id   f3dcb199473b258b2c95a13c8395c88c
#
_cell.length_a   1.000
_cell.length_b   1.000
_cell.length_c   1.000
_cell.angle_alpha   90.00
_cell.angle_beta   90.00
_cell.angle_gamma   90.00
#
_symmetry.space_group_name_H-M   'P 1'
#
loop_
_entity.id
_entity.type
_entity.pdbx_description
1 polymer ?
#
loop_
_entity_poly.entity_id
_entity_poly.type
_entity_poly.pdbx_seq_one_letter_code
_entity_poly.pdbx_strand_id
1 'polypeptide(L)'
;MDIEGFAQFHTPSLEIDEVRNNLILTILAEAEYNPAAVFRVWSLGAPGACAVQKSGRPIVLGQLDRQQCCALADQVRDLDFPAVVGSGQTAVWFAERAAALGIDFAEPMPQKIYVIRDSPRYPGASGVCRVVIPTDEDLVAEWLLEFSREEALPHDPNRTGPRKNSKNFARWST
;
A
#
# COMPACT_ATOMS: atom_id res chain seq x y z
N MET A 1 -11.04 16.31 8.88
CA MET A 1 -10.87 16.61 7.43
C MET A 1 -11.47 15.42 6.69
N ASP A 2 -12.37 15.65 5.75
CA ASP A 2 -12.88 14.62 4.86
C ASP A 2 -11.84 14.26 3.78
N ILE A 3 -12.13 13.22 3.00
CA ILE A 3 -11.18 12.72 1.98
C ILE A 3 -10.95 13.73 0.86
N GLU A 4 -11.95 14.53 0.51
CA GLU A 4 -11.86 15.53 -0.54
C GLU A 4 -10.93 16.68 -0.13
N GLY A 5 -11.14 17.29 1.03
CA GLY A 5 -10.24 18.33 1.58
C GLY A 5 -8.83 17.81 1.84
N PHE A 6 -8.71 16.52 2.20
CA PHE A 6 -7.41 15.86 2.34
C PHE A 6 -6.71 15.74 0.98
N ALA A 7 -7.40 15.27 -0.06
CA ALA A 7 -6.85 15.16 -1.40
C ALA A 7 -6.44 16.55 -1.92
N GLN A 8 -7.30 17.54 -1.79
CA GLN A 8 -7.01 18.92 -2.22
C GLN A 8 -5.73 19.48 -1.57
N PHE A 9 -5.50 19.17 -0.30
CA PHE A 9 -4.34 19.67 0.45
C PHE A 9 -3.05 18.91 0.16
N HIS A 10 -3.11 17.59 0.00
CA HIS A 10 -1.91 16.75 -0.07
C HIS A 10 -1.49 16.39 -1.51
N THR A 11 -2.43 16.23 -2.45
CA THR A 11 -2.15 15.77 -3.82
C THR A 11 -1.05 16.57 -4.52
N PRO A 12 -1.05 17.92 -4.52
CA PRO A 12 -0.02 18.68 -5.23
C PRO A 12 1.41 18.35 -4.76
N SER A 13 1.57 18.06 -3.47
CA SER A 13 2.88 17.70 -2.92
C SER A 13 3.25 16.24 -3.19
N LEU A 14 2.26 15.34 -3.24
CA LEU A 14 2.47 13.93 -3.54
C LEU A 14 2.84 13.71 -5.00
N GLU A 15 2.30 14.49 -5.92
CA GLU A 15 2.59 14.43 -7.36
C GLU A 15 4.02 14.85 -7.71
N ILE A 16 4.71 15.63 -6.86
CA ILE A 16 6.12 15.98 -7.08
C ILE A 16 7.00 14.72 -7.19
N ASP A 17 6.66 13.67 -6.46
CA ASP A 17 7.29 12.34 -6.55
C ASP A 17 6.19 11.28 -6.67
N GLU A 18 5.51 11.26 -7.82
CA GLU A 18 4.39 10.34 -8.08
C GLU A 18 4.80 8.88 -8.00
N VAL A 19 6.03 8.56 -8.37
CA VAL A 19 6.55 7.19 -8.31
C VAL A 19 6.55 6.68 -6.88
N ARG A 20 7.06 7.49 -5.97
CA ARG A 20 7.11 7.14 -4.54
C ARG A 20 5.73 7.14 -3.90
N ASN A 21 4.86 8.04 -4.34
CA ASN A 21 3.55 8.26 -3.74
C ASN A 21 2.41 7.59 -4.54
N ASN A 22 2.74 6.75 -5.54
CA ASN A 22 1.78 6.18 -6.46
C ASN A 22 0.60 5.49 -5.76
N LEU A 23 0.86 4.75 -4.68
CA LEU A 23 -0.18 4.02 -3.97
C LEU A 23 -1.16 4.96 -3.24
N ILE A 24 -0.65 6.05 -2.63
CA ILE A 24 -1.53 7.06 -2.02
C ILE A 24 -2.36 7.75 -3.09
N LEU A 25 -1.73 8.18 -4.18
CA LEU A 25 -2.41 8.83 -5.30
C LEU A 25 -3.48 7.94 -5.92
N THR A 26 -3.21 6.64 -6.06
CA THR A 26 -4.19 5.66 -6.54
C THR A 26 -5.39 5.53 -5.58
N ILE A 27 -5.14 5.52 -4.26
CA ILE A 27 -6.21 5.44 -3.26
C ILE A 27 -7.06 6.72 -3.28
N LEU A 28 -6.44 7.88 -3.43
CA LEU A 28 -7.16 9.15 -3.53
C LEU A 28 -8.00 9.23 -4.80
N ALA A 29 -7.45 8.80 -5.94
CA ALA A 29 -8.22 8.71 -7.18
C ALA A 29 -9.38 7.71 -7.06
N GLU A 30 -9.19 6.56 -6.40
CA GLU A 30 -10.28 5.61 -6.15
C GLU A 30 -11.41 6.23 -5.33
N ALA A 31 -11.11 7.09 -4.38
CA ALA A 31 -12.12 7.74 -3.55
C ALA A 31 -13.09 8.61 -4.36
N GLU A 32 -12.67 9.17 -5.48
CA GLU A 32 -13.52 9.95 -6.39
C GLU A 32 -14.54 9.08 -7.11
N TYR A 33 -14.16 7.84 -7.47
CA TYR A 33 -14.99 6.92 -8.25
C TYR A 33 -15.81 5.94 -7.40
N ASN A 34 -15.46 5.80 -6.12
CA ASN A 34 -16.09 4.84 -5.23
C ASN A 34 -16.55 5.50 -3.91
N PRO A 35 -17.59 6.33 -3.95
CA PRO A 35 -18.08 7.04 -2.76
C PRO A 35 -18.63 6.12 -1.65
N ALA A 36 -18.90 4.84 -1.97
CA ALA A 36 -19.34 3.85 -0.98
C ALA A 36 -18.18 3.27 -0.17
N ALA A 37 -16.94 3.45 -0.61
CA ALA A 37 -15.76 2.96 0.13
C ALA A 37 -15.47 3.86 1.32
N VAL A 38 -15.12 3.23 2.44
CA VAL A 38 -14.75 3.95 3.66
C VAL A 38 -13.25 4.16 3.69
N PHE A 39 -12.84 5.41 3.77
CA PHE A 39 -11.45 5.82 3.89
C PHE A 39 -11.19 6.48 5.24
N ARG A 40 -9.97 6.28 5.74
CA ARG A 40 -9.42 7.03 6.87
C ARG A 40 -8.20 7.78 6.39
N VAL A 41 -8.08 9.03 6.80
CA VAL A 41 -6.99 9.93 6.40
C VAL A 41 -6.39 10.61 7.62
N TRP A 42 -5.07 10.75 7.61
CA TRP A 42 -4.30 11.43 8.65
C TRP A 42 -3.40 12.47 8.00
N SER A 43 -3.64 13.74 8.31
CA SER A 43 -2.78 14.85 7.97
C SER A 43 -1.84 15.13 9.15
N LEU A 44 -0.54 15.10 8.90
CA LEU A 44 0.49 15.19 9.94
C LEU A 44 1.33 16.47 9.81
N GLY A 45 0.68 17.53 9.37
CA GLY A 45 1.26 18.86 9.25
C GLY A 45 1.39 19.34 7.80
N ALA A 46 2.60 19.36 7.24
CA ALA A 46 2.86 19.90 5.90
C ALA A 46 2.19 19.06 4.78
N PRO A 47 1.92 19.65 3.60
CA PRO A 47 1.49 18.92 2.42
C PRO A 47 2.44 17.73 2.12
N GLY A 48 1.88 16.56 1.80
CA GLY A 48 2.65 15.32 1.61
C GLY A 48 2.93 14.55 2.90
N ALA A 49 2.96 15.19 4.08
CA ALA A 49 3.09 14.52 5.37
C ALA A 49 1.73 13.93 5.80
N CYS A 50 1.42 12.76 5.32
CA CYS A 50 0.10 12.17 5.46
C CYS A 50 0.12 10.64 5.49
N ALA A 51 -1.01 10.05 5.85
CA ALA A 51 -1.27 8.63 5.68
C ALA A 51 -2.73 8.42 5.27
N VAL A 52 -2.99 7.33 4.57
CA VAL A 52 -4.34 6.96 4.12
C VAL A 52 -4.58 5.48 4.31
N GLN A 53 -5.81 5.12 4.60
CA GLN A 53 -6.27 3.74 4.66
C GLN A 53 -7.63 3.62 4.00
N LYS A 54 -7.78 2.69 3.07
CA LYS A 54 -9.08 2.14 2.70
C LYS A 54 -9.45 1.08 3.72
N SER A 55 -10.67 1.08 4.22
CA SER A 55 -11.12 0.15 5.27
C SER A 55 -10.78 -1.30 4.93
N GLY A 56 -10.22 -2.03 5.90
CA GLY A 56 -9.77 -3.42 5.73
C GLY A 56 -8.47 -3.58 4.91
N ARG A 57 -7.83 -2.49 4.48
CA ARG A 57 -6.57 -2.50 3.72
C ARG A 57 -5.42 -1.97 4.58
N PRO A 58 -4.16 -2.13 4.13
CA PRO A 58 -3.01 -1.54 4.80
C PRO A 58 -3.13 -0.02 4.97
N ILE A 59 -2.51 0.50 6.03
CA ILE A 59 -2.24 1.94 6.15
C ILE A 59 -1.07 2.27 5.25
N VAL A 60 -1.24 3.22 4.34
CA VAL A 60 -0.19 3.70 3.43
C VAL A 60 0.36 5.01 3.95
N LEU A 61 1.67 5.05 4.19
CA LEU A 61 2.40 6.19 4.74
C LEU A 61 2.97 7.04 3.61
N GLY A 62 2.75 8.33 3.67
CA GLY A 62 3.41 9.33 2.83
C GLY A 62 4.82 9.68 3.33
N GLN A 63 5.23 10.92 3.07
CA GLN A 63 6.53 11.43 3.47
C GLN A 63 6.50 11.91 4.93
N LEU A 64 6.71 11.00 5.85
CA LEU A 64 6.70 11.29 7.29
C LEU A 64 8.11 11.27 7.85
N ASP A 65 8.39 12.22 8.74
CA ASP A 65 9.55 12.16 9.62
C ASP A 65 9.32 11.20 10.80
N ARG A 66 10.35 11.01 11.63
CA ARG A 66 10.28 10.08 12.76
C ARG A 66 9.23 10.50 13.79
N GLN A 67 9.10 11.79 14.07
CA GLN A 67 8.13 12.30 15.04
C GLN A 67 6.71 12.09 14.54
N GLN A 68 6.45 12.35 13.27
CA GLN A 68 5.17 12.14 12.62
C GLN A 68 4.79 10.64 12.56
N CYS A 69 5.76 9.77 12.29
CA CYS A 69 5.55 8.31 12.34
C CYS A 69 5.14 7.86 13.75
N CYS A 70 5.82 8.35 14.79
CA CYS A 70 5.45 8.05 16.17
C CYS A 70 4.05 8.57 16.52
N ALA A 71 3.74 9.80 16.15
CA ALA A 71 2.43 10.40 16.40
C ALA A 71 1.30 9.64 15.71
N LEU A 72 1.54 9.19 14.46
CA LEU A 72 0.57 8.37 13.74
C LEU A 72 0.38 7.01 14.41
N ALA A 73 1.47 6.32 14.78
CA ALA A 73 1.38 5.03 15.45
C ALA A 73 0.58 5.11 16.75
N ASP A 74 0.75 6.19 17.52
CA ASP A 74 -0.03 6.46 18.72
C ASP A 74 -1.53 6.65 18.43
N GLN A 75 -1.87 7.34 17.33
CA GLN A 75 -3.26 7.59 16.93
C GLN A 75 -3.98 6.33 16.44
N VAL A 76 -3.24 5.41 15.80
CA VAL A 76 -3.84 4.21 15.18
C VAL A 76 -3.71 2.95 16.02
N ARG A 77 -3.18 3.05 17.22
CA ARG A 77 -2.88 1.89 18.10
C ARG A 77 -4.08 0.98 18.33
N ASP A 78 -5.27 1.56 18.47
CA ASP A 78 -6.51 0.85 18.75
C ASP A 78 -7.30 0.49 17.46
N LEU A 79 -6.74 0.80 16.30
CA LEU A 79 -7.36 0.46 15.01
C LEU A 79 -6.94 -0.94 14.56
N ASP A 80 -7.88 -1.62 13.92
CA ASP A 80 -7.56 -2.83 13.18
C ASP A 80 -7.11 -2.49 11.76
N PHE A 81 -5.90 -2.97 11.40
CA PHE A 81 -5.35 -2.87 10.06
C PHE A 81 -4.38 -4.04 9.80
N PRO A 82 -4.40 -4.63 8.58
CA PRO A 82 -3.64 -5.85 8.32
C PRO A 82 -2.14 -5.60 8.15
N ALA A 83 -1.75 -4.39 7.74
CA ALA A 83 -0.37 -4.05 7.40
C ALA A 83 -0.14 -2.55 7.41
N VAL A 84 1.13 -2.16 7.35
CA VAL A 84 1.57 -0.80 7.02
C VAL A 84 2.49 -0.84 5.80
N VAL A 85 2.34 0.13 4.91
CA VAL A 85 3.15 0.27 3.69
C VAL A 85 3.73 1.69 3.65
N GLY A 86 5.02 1.81 3.36
CA GLY A 86 5.66 3.12 3.28
C GLY A 86 7.08 3.02 2.75
N SER A 87 7.69 4.17 2.43
CA SER A 87 9.08 4.21 2.02
C SER A 87 9.99 3.69 3.16
N GLY A 88 11.11 3.06 2.78
CA GLY A 88 11.99 2.30 3.66
C GLY A 88 12.09 2.79 5.10
N GLN A 89 12.60 4.00 5.30
CA GLN A 89 12.84 4.51 6.65
C GLN A 89 11.54 4.92 7.37
N THR A 90 10.57 5.48 6.65
CA THR A 90 9.27 5.88 7.22
C THR A 90 8.54 4.66 7.81
N ALA A 91 8.51 3.57 7.08
CA ALA A 91 7.88 2.34 7.53
C ALA A 91 8.60 1.73 8.75
N VAL A 92 9.94 1.81 8.80
CA VAL A 92 10.73 1.36 9.97
C VAL A 92 10.40 2.17 11.21
N TRP A 93 10.41 3.50 11.13
CA TRP A 93 10.10 4.35 12.29
C TRP A 93 8.69 4.11 12.84
N PHE A 94 7.72 3.93 11.93
CA PHE A 94 6.37 3.58 12.35
C PHE A 94 6.34 2.22 13.06
N ALA A 95 6.97 1.20 12.49
CA ALA A 95 6.98 -0.15 13.06
C ALA A 95 7.69 -0.21 14.42
N GLU A 96 8.83 0.50 14.59
CA GLU A 96 9.53 0.62 15.87
C GLU A 96 8.60 1.19 16.96
N ARG A 97 7.85 2.26 16.64
CA ARG A 97 6.93 2.86 17.60
C ARG A 97 5.74 1.94 17.87
N ALA A 98 5.16 1.34 16.85
CA ALA A 98 4.04 0.42 16.98
C ALA A 98 4.41 -0.81 17.83
N ALA A 99 5.62 -1.36 17.66
CA ALA A 99 6.13 -2.44 18.49
C ALA A 99 6.24 -2.03 19.97
N ALA A 100 6.69 -0.80 20.24
CA ALA A 100 6.74 -0.26 21.60
C ALA A 100 5.33 -0.08 22.21
N LEU A 101 4.28 -0.03 21.40
CA LEU A 101 2.88 0.01 21.82
C LEU A 101 2.23 -1.40 21.89
N GLY A 102 3.01 -2.46 21.68
CA GLY A 102 2.53 -3.84 21.72
C GLY A 102 1.85 -4.31 20.42
N ILE A 103 2.05 -3.59 19.32
CA ILE A 103 1.58 -4.01 17.99
C ILE A 103 2.69 -4.83 17.34
N ASP A 104 2.47 -6.13 17.21
CA ASP A 104 3.43 -7.03 16.56
C ASP A 104 3.26 -7.01 15.04
N PHE A 105 4.36 -6.83 14.33
CA PHE A 105 4.46 -7.01 12.89
C PHE A 105 5.20 -8.31 12.56
N ALA A 106 4.78 -8.97 11.48
CA ALA A 106 5.58 -9.99 10.85
C ALA A 106 6.87 -9.38 10.26
N GLU A 107 7.76 -10.23 9.73
CA GLU A 107 8.96 -9.75 9.03
C GLU A 107 8.63 -8.73 7.93
N PRO A 108 9.47 -7.71 7.76
CA PRO A 108 9.28 -6.72 6.71
C PRO A 108 9.38 -7.37 5.33
N MET A 109 8.43 -7.06 4.46
CA MET A 109 8.45 -7.47 3.06
C MET A 109 9.05 -6.32 2.23
N PRO A 110 10.32 -6.41 1.80
CA PRO A 110 10.92 -5.39 0.95
C PRO A 110 10.30 -5.44 -0.45
N GLN A 111 9.81 -4.31 -0.91
CA GLN A 111 9.24 -4.14 -2.24
C GLN A 111 10.04 -3.10 -3.02
N LYS A 112 10.06 -3.23 -4.34
CA LYS A 112 10.71 -2.27 -5.25
C LYS A 112 9.67 -1.73 -6.23
N ILE A 113 9.76 -0.43 -6.48
CA ILE A 113 8.99 0.22 -7.55
C ILE A 113 9.90 0.29 -8.77
N TYR A 114 9.40 -0.17 -9.90
CA TYR A 114 10.09 -0.09 -11.19
C TYR A 114 9.40 0.94 -12.05
N VAL A 115 10.18 1.80 -12.69
CA VAL A 115 9.68 2.85 -13.59
C VAL A 115 10.17 2.56 -14.99
N ILE A 116 9.25 2.51 -15.94
CA ILE A 116 9.56 2.42 -17.37
C ILE A 116 9.47 3.83 -17.93
N ARG A 117 10.59 4.40 -18.34
CA ARG A 117 10.66 5.76 -18.90
C ARG A 117 10.49 5.77 -20.42
N ASP A 118 10.94 4.72 -21.06
CA ASP A 118 10.86 4.57 -22.53
C ASP A 118 9.89 3.44 -22.87
N SER A 119 9.13 3.61 -23.93
CA SER A 119 8.25 2.55 -24.41
C SER A 119 9.08 1.33 -24.80
N PRO A 120 8.89 0.17 -24.14
CA PRO A 120 9.69 -1.00 -24.44
C PRO A 120 9.42 -1.45 -25.89
N ARG A 121 10.46 -1.67 -26.65
CA ARG A 121 10.36 -2.22 -28.00
C ARG A 121 10.22 -3.74 -27.90
N TYR A 122 9.02 -4.21 -27.63
CA TYR A 122 8.74 -5.64 -27.73
C TYR A 122 8.24 -6.00 -29.13
N PRO A 123 8.67 -7.13 -29.71
CA PRO A 123 7.92 -7.72 -30.80
C PRO A 123 6.50 -7.96 -30.26
N GLY A 124 5.51 -7.32 -30.89
CA GLY A 124 4.14 -7.33 -30.41
C GLY A 124 3.65 -8.74 -30.10
N ALA A 125 3.06 -8.92 -28.93
CA ALA A 125 2.34 -10.15 -28.65
C ALA A 125 1.20 -10.30 -29.66
N SER A 126 1.00 -11.51 -30.16
CA SER A 126 -0.18 -11.80 -30.99
C SER A 126 -1.41 -11.73 -30.10
N GLY A 127 -2.38 -10.93 -30.51
CA GLY A 127 -3.64 -10.79 -29.78
C GLY A 127 -4.11 -9.33 -29.67
N VAL A 128 -5.29 -9.18 -29.13
CA VAL A 128 -5.92 -7.88 -28.89
C VAL A 128 -6.30 -7.77 -27.43
N CYS A 129 -5.88 -6.69 -26.78
CA CYS A 129 -6.33 -6.37 -25.44
C CYS A 129 -7.83 -5.99 -25.50
N ARG A 130 -8.64 -6.66 -24.68
CA ARG A 130 -10.07 -6.41 -24.57
C ARG A 130 -10.54 -6.50 -23.12
N VAL A 131 -11.71 -5.98 -22.86
CA VAL A 131 -12.38 -6.16 -21.57
C VAL A 131 -12.77 -7.64 -21.38
N VAL A 132 -12.61 -8.11 -20.15
CA VAL A 132 -13.01 -9.47 -19.73
C VAL A 132 -14.53 -9.63 -19.89
N ILE A 133 -14.94 -10.77 -20.44
CA ILE A 133 -16.34 -11.18 -20.56
C ILE A 133 -16.62 -12.40 -19.67
N PRO A 134 -17.87 -12.73 -19.34
CA PRO A 134 -18.19 -13.82 -18.39
C PRO A 134 -17.58 -15.18 -18.73
N THR A 135 -17.35 -15.48 -20.02
CA THR A 135 -16.72 -16.75 -20.43
C THR A 135 -15.22 -16.80 -20.16
N ASP A 136 -14.59 -15.71 -19.76
CA ASP A 136 -13.17 -15.65 -19.40
C ASP A 136 -12.94 -15.86 -17.89
N GLU A 137 -14.01 -15.98 -17.10
CA GLU A 137 -13.94 -15.99 -15.63
C GLU A 137 -13.01 -17.08 -15.11
N ASP A 138 -13.14 -18.32 -15.61
CA ASP A 138 -12.29 -19.44 -15.21
C ASP A 138 -10.81 -19.20 -15.57
N LEU A 139 -10.54 -18.67 -16.77
CA LEU A 139 -9.19 -18.35 -17.21
C LEU A 139 -8.55 -17.28 -16.34
N VAL A 140 -9.29 -16.21 -16.04
CA VAL A 140 -8.80 -15.12 -15.19
C VAL A 140 -8.56 -15.62 -13.76
N ALA A 141 -9.45 -16.46 -13.23
CA ALA A 141 -9.27 -17.07 -11.92
C ALA A 141 -8.02 -17.95 -11.85
N GLU A 142 -7.76 -18.74 -12.90
CA GLU A 142 -6.55 -19.55 -13.00
C GLU A 142 -5.28 -18.68 -13.02
N TRP A 143 -5.23 -17.63 -13.84
CA TRP A 143 -4.09 -16.71 -13.88
C TRP A 143 -3.85 -16.00 -12.55
N LEU A 144 -4.90 -15.60 -11.83
CA LEU A 144 -4.76 -15.00 -10.50
C LEU A 144 -4.21 -16.00 -9.48
N LEU A 145 -4.61 -17.27 -9.57
CA LEU A 145 -4.08 -18.31 -8.71
C LEU A 145 -2.61 -18.61 -9.00
N GLU A 146 -2.22 -18.68 -10.28
CA GLU A 146 -0.83 -18.85 -10.69
C GLU A 146 0.05 -17.69 -10.22
N PHE A 147 -0.38 -16.46 -10.46
CA PHE A 147 0.30 -15.25 -9.97
C PHE A 147 0.48 -15.29 -8.45
N SER A 148 -0.56 -15.66 -7.71
CA SER A 148 -0.48 -15.78 -6.24
C SER A 148 0.51 -16.86 -5.80
N ARG A 149 0.65 -17.95 -6.56
CA ARG A 149 1.64 -19.00 -6.30
C ARG A 149 3.07 -18.52 -6.59
N GLU A 150 3.27 -17.79 -7.69
CA GLU A 150 4.58 -17.23 -8.03
C GLU A 150 5.02 -16.20 -6.99
N GLU A 151 4.14 -15.33 -6.52
CA GLU A 151 4.42 -14.36 -5.45
C GLU A 151 4.69 -15.02 -4.10
N ALA A 152 4.10 -16.18 -3.83
CA ALA A 152 4.31 -16.94 -2.60
C ALA A 152 5.64 -17.72 -2.58
N LEU A 153 6.30 -17.87 -3.70
CA LEU A 153 7.48 -18.73 -3.88
C LEU A 153 8.78 -18.33 -3.18
N PRO A 154 9.00 -17.14 -2.62
CA PRO A 154 10.13 -16.90 -1.73
C PRO A 154 9.82 -17.18 -0.25
N HIS A 155 8.62 -17.54 0.12
CA HIS A 155 8.25 -17.78 1.50
C HIS A 155 8.31 -19.26 1.85
N ASP A 156 9.14 -19.56 2.86
CA ASP A 156 9.39 -20.85 3.47
C ASP A 156 8.19 -21.82 3.38
N PRO A 157 8.31 -22.97 2.64
CA PRO A 157 7.26 -23.97 2.53
C PRO A 157 6.89 -24.63 3.87
N ASN A 158 7.66 -24.42 4.94
CA ASN A 158 7.39 -24.93 6.27
C ASN A 158 6.53 -23.99 7.14
N ARG A 159 6.05 -22.88 6.60
CA ARG A 159 5.20 -21.94 7.35
C ARG A 159 3.74 -22.39 7.47
N THR A 160 3.53 -23.61 7.98
CA THR A 160 2.21 -24.17 8.32
C THR A 160 1.80 -23.93 9.78
N GLY A 161 2.16 -22.79 10.36
CA GLY A 161 1.68 -22.39 11.68
C GLY A 161 0.42 -21.53 11.61
N PRO A 162 -0.51 -21.62 12.59
CA PRO A 162 -1.61 -20.68 12.67
C PRO A 162 -1.05 -19.26 12.73
N ARG A 163 -1.55 -18.37 11.86
CA ARG A 163 -1.21 -16.94 11.91
C ARG A 163 -1.58 -16.43 13.29
N LYS A 164 -0.59 -16.28 14.17
CA LYS A 164 -0.75 -15.36 15.28
C LYS A 164 -1.13 -14.01 14.67
N ASN A 165 -1.92 -13.21 15.36
CA ASN A 165 -2.39 -11.87 14.94
C ASN A 165 -1.24 -10.86 14.69
N SER A 166 -0.24 -11.26 13.91
CA SER A 166 0.87 -10.40 13.52
C SER A 166 0.49 -9.64 12.26
N LYS A 167 0.59 -8.31 12.32
CA LYS A 167 0.34 -7.43 11.18
C LYS A 167 1.52 -7.51 10.20
N ASN A 168 1.24 -7.44 8.92
CA ASN A 168 2.29 -7.43 7.90
C ASN A 168 2.91 -6.03 7.80
N PHE A 169 4.20 -6.01 7.58
CA PHE A 169 4.96 -4.78 7.40
C PHE A 169 5.62 -4.77 6.03
N ALA A 170 5.24 -3.84 5.18
CA ALA A 170 5.83 -3.67 3.86
C ALA A 170 6.77 -2.46 3.84
N ARG A 171 7.98 -2.67 3.38
CA ARG A 171 9.03 -1.67 3.25
C ARG A 171 9.40 -1.48 1.79
N TRP A 172 9.25 -0.27 1.26
CA TRP A 172 9.72 0.11 -0.06
C TRP A 172 11.21 0.48 0.01
N SER A 173 12.00 -0.09 -0.90
CA SER A 173 13.37 0.33 -1.14
C SER A 173 13.40 1.25 -2.36
N THR A 174 13.92 2.43 -2.22
CA THR A 174 14.24 3.35 -3.33
C THR A 174 15.51 2.89 -4.03
#